data_e7a718ad19bb3b8464fab3f6b68bf5dd
#
_entry.id   e7a718ad19bb3b8464fab3f6b68bf5dd
#
_cell.length_a   1.000
_cell.length_b   1.000
_cell.length_c   1.000
_cell.angle_alpha   90.00
_cell.angle_beta   90.00
_cell.angle_gamma   90.00
#
_symmetry.space_group_name_H-M   'P 1'
#
loop_
_entity.id
_entity.type
_entity.pdbx_description
1 polymer ?
#
loop_
_entity_poly.entity_id
_entity_poly.type
_entity_poly.pdbx_seq_one_letter_code
_entity_poly.pdbx_strand_id
1 'polypeptide(L)'
;MRLLYNLHQHRMGNQVPVTAKRMVQLATIDGAVDLGIAQQTGSLTPGKRADIILVRTTDINMAPYNNDPYETLVSFAQPRNVDTVMVDGRILRRGGEFTALNHVEVVKRAAESAAALLTRAGWK
;
A
#
# COMPACT_ATOMS: atom_id res chain seq x y z
N MET A 1 4.00 -6.68 1.33
CA MET A 1 3.88 -7.72 0.30
C MET A 1 5.24 -8.25 -0.16
N ARG A 2 6.12 -7.44 -0.76
CA ARG A 2 7.41 -7.85 -1.34
C ARG A 2 8.29 -8.66 -0.37
N LEU A 3 8.51 -8.17 0.85
CA LEU A 3 9.33 -8.89 1.82
C LEU A 3 8.78 -10.29 2.13
N LEU A 4 7.48 -10.40 2.40
CA LEU A 4 6.84 -11.68 2.66
C LEU A 4 6.92 -12.63 1.44
N TYR A 5 6.71 -12.09 0.24
CA TYR A 5 6.84 -12.83 -1.02
C TYR A 5 8.25 -13.39 -1.19
N ASN A 6 9.28 -12.55 -1.05
CA ASN A 6 10.66 -12.95 -1.20
C ASN A 6 11.12 -13.95 -0.14
N LEU A 7 10.74 -13.75 1.13
CA LEU A 7 11.05 -14.68 2.22
C LEU A 7 10.40 -16.05 2.00
N HIS A 8 9.16 -16.07 1.50
CA HIS A 8 8.47 -17.32 1.20
C HIS A 8 9.15 -18.06 0.06
N GLN A 9 9.45 -17.38 -1.05
CA GLN A 9 10.18 -17.95 -2.18
C GLN A 9 11.54 -18.54 -1.75
N HIS A 10 12.25 -17.85 -0.88
CA HIS A 10 13.57 -18.29 -0.41
C HIS A 10 13.48 -19.50 0.53
N ARG A 11 12.48 -19.54 1.42
CA ARG A 11 12.36 -20.58 2.46
C ARG A 11 11.84 -21.91 1.92
N MET A 12 10.90 -21.87 0.98
CA MET A 12 10.16 -23.06 0.54
C MET A 12 10.80 -23.76 -0.69
N GLY A 13 11.79 -23.15 -1.32
CA GLY A 13 12.41 -23.69 -2.53
C GLY A 13 11.34 -23.98 -3.60
N ASN A 14 11.36 -25.19 -4.14
CA ASN A 14 10.39 -25.61 -5.18
C ASN A 14 9.05 -26.14 -4.64
N GLN A 15 8.78 -26.01 -3.34
CA GLN A 15 7.52 -26.47 -2.75
C GLN A 15 6.49 -25.33 -2.76
N VAL A 16 5.42 -25.50 -3.55
CA VAL A 16 4.22 -24.66 -3.66
C VAL A 16 4.50 -23.15 -3.42
N PRO A 17 4.98 -22.45 -4.42
CA PRO A 17 5.29 -21.02 -4.24
C PRO A 17 3.99 -20.24 -3.99
N VAL A 18 4.03 -19.35 -3.00
CA VAL A 18 2.96 -18.35 -2.86
C VAL A 18 3.03 -17.42 -4.06
N THR A 19 1.95 -17.31 -4.80
CA THR A 19 1.89 -16.45 -5.99
C THR A 19 1.78 -14.98 -5.63
N ALA A 20 2.25 -14.09 -6.50
CA ALA A 20 2.06 -12.64 -6.34
C ALA A 20 0.57 -12.27 -6.21
N LYS A 21 -0.31 -12.95 -6.95
CA LYS A 21 -1.77 -12.83 -6.81
C LYS A 21 -2.23 -13.11 -5.38
N ARG A 22 -1.70 -14.17 -4.75
CA ARG A 22 -2.03 -14.51 -3.36
C ARG A 22 -1.55 -13.42 -2.39
N MET A 23 -0.41 -12.80 -2.63
CA MET A 23 0.07 -11.67 -1.83
C MET A 23 -0.89 -10.46 -1.91
N VAL A 24 -1.41 -10.18 -3.09
CA VAL A 24 -2.41 -9.10 -3.25
C VAL A 24 -3.71 -9.45 -2.55
N GLN A 25 -4.19 -10.70 -2.64
CA GLN A 25 -5.38 -11.15 -1.91
C GLN A 25 -5.23 -10.98 -0.40
N LEU A 26 -4.09 -11.41 0.18
CA LEU A 26 -3.79 -11.23 1.60
C LEU A 26 -3.80 -9.76 2.02
N ALA A 27 -3.34 -8.87 1.16
CA ALA A 27 -3.31 -7.42 1.43
C ALA A 27 -4.64 -6.71 1.16
N THR A 28 -5.64 -7.39 0.65
CA THR A 28 -6.94 -6.82 0.26
C THR A 28 -8.10 -7.60 0.88
N ILE A 29 -8.67 -8.54 0.14
CA ILE A 29 -9.92 -9.23 0.56
C ILE A 29 -9.72 -10.09 1.81
N ASP A 30 -8.60 -10.79 1.95
CA ASP A 30 -8.38 -11.63 3.14
C ASP A 30 -8.21 -10.76 4.39
N GLY A 31 -7.46 -9.66 4.29
CA GLY A 31 -7.36 -8.68 5.39
C GLY A 31 -8.72 -8.09 5.76
N ALA A 32 -9.58 -7.84 4.78
CA ALA A 32 -10.95 -7.37 5.04
C ALA A 32 -11.82 -8.46 5.70
N VAL A 33 -11.60 -9.74 5.38
CA VAL A 33 -12.25 -10.87 6.06
C VAL A 33 -11.81 -10.95 7.51
N ASP A 34 -10.52 -10.89 7.77
CA ASP A 34 -9.95 -10.95 9.13
C ASP A 34 -10.45 -9.80 10.02
N LEU A 35 -10.70 -8.63 9.43
CA LEU A 35 -11.27 -7.47 10.13
C LEU A 35 -12.82 -7.48 10.20
N GLY A 36 -13.50 -8.46 9.61
CA GLY A 36 -14.96 -8.54 9.57
C GLY A 36 -15.65 -7.50 8.67
N ILE A 37 -14.92 -6.87 7.74
CA ILE A 37 -15.43 -5.79 6.85
C ILE A 37 -15.46 -6.18 5.36
N ALA A 38 -15.31 -7.47 5.05
CA ALA A 38 -15.23 -7.96 3.67
C ALA A 38 -16.49 -7.67 2.82
N GLN A 39 -17.64 -7.47 3.47
CA GLN A 39 -18.88 -7.06 2.77
C GLN A 39 -18.82 -5.59 2.31
N GLN A 40 -17.95 -4.77 2.93
CA GLN A 40 -17.85 -3.34 2.67
C GLN A 40 -16.68 -2.97 1.76
N THR A 41 -15.54 -3.69 1.86
CA THR A 41 -14.30 -3.36 1.14
C THR A 41 -13.47 -4.62 0.81
N GLY A 42 -12.24 -4.43 0.31
CA GLY A 42 -11.28 -5.49 0.01
C GLY A 42 -11.41 -6.08 -1.39
N SER A 43 -12.41 -5.70 -2.18
CA SER A 43 -12.55 -6.11 -3.59
C SER A 43 -13.30 -5.06 -4.41
N LEU A 44 -13.05 -5.04 -5.72
CA LEU A 44 -13.75 -4.17 -6.68
C LEU A 44 -15.10 -4.78 -7.11
N THR A 45 -15.93 -5.11 -6.14
CA THR A 45 -17.28 -5.66 -6.38
C THR A 45 -18.31 -4.53 -6.32
N PRO A 46 -19.25 -4.45 -7.26
CA PRO A 46 -20.34 -3.46 -7.21
C PRO A 46 -21.07 -3.49 -5.86
N GLY A 47 -21.39 -2.32 -5.32
CA GLY A 47 -22.05 -2.16 -4.02
C GLY A 47 -21.11 -2.05 -2.82
N LYS A 48 -19.80 -2.29 -2.99
CA LYS A 48 -18.80 -2.04 -1.95
C LYS A 48 -18.31 -0.58 -1.97
N ARG A 49 -17.69 -0.17 -0.87
CA ARG A 49 -17.04 1.15 -0.77
C ARG A 49 -15.90 1.25 -1.77
N ALA A 50 -15.72 2.42 -2.32
CA ALA A 50 -14.64 2.73 -3.24
C ALA A 50 -13.33 3.03 -2.48
N ASP A 51 -12.72 1.98 -1.92
CA ASP A 51 -11.36 2.00 -1.35
C ASP A 51 -10.41 1.48 -2.44
N ILE A 52 -9.81 2.40 -3.20
CA ILE A 52 -9.11 2.09 -4.45
C ILE A 52 -7.79 2.83 -4.49
N ILE A 53 -6.75 2.15 -4.94
CA ILE A 53 -5.49 2.78 -5.35
C ILE A 53 -5.27 2.60 -6.85
N LEU A 54 -4.77 3.63 -7.51
CA LEU A 54 -4.28 3.56 -8.88
C LEU A 54 -2.76 3.60 -8.84
N VAL A 55 -2.13 2.63 -9.49
CA VAL A 55 -0.67 2.50 -9.55
C VAL A 55 -0.19 2.76 -10.96
N ARG A 56 0.73 3.72 -11.13
CA ARG A 56 1.33 4.07 -12.41
C ARG A 56 2.36 3.02 -12.80
N THR A 57 2.15 2.41 -13.96
CA THR A 57 3.02 1.33 -14.49
C THR A 57 4.02 1.83 -15.54
N THR A 58 3.98 3.13 -15.86
CA THR A 58 4.86 3.75 -16.86
C THR A 58 6.20 4.25 -16.30
N ASP A 59 6.39 4.16 -14.98
CA ASP A 59 7.62 4.57 -14.33
C ASP A 59 8.76 3.57 -14.62
N ILE A 60 9.99 4.04 -14.70
CA ILE A 60 11.16 3.26 -15.09
C ILE A 60 11.38 1.99 -14.24
N ASN A 61 11.02 2.04 -12.95
CA ASN A 61 11.12 0.87 -12.07
C ASN A 61 10.01 -0.16 -12.28
N MET A 62 8.98 0.16 -13.06
CA MET A 62 7.86 -0.72 -13.38
C MET A 62 8.00 -1.33 -14.78
N ALA A 63 8.93 -0.84 -15.60
CA ALA A 63 9.19 -1.30 -16.94
C ALA A 63 10.30 -2.37 -16.97
N PRO A 64 10.28 -3.31 -17.97
CA PRO A 64 9.16 -3.55 -18.87
C PRO A 64 7.98 -4.25 -18.16
N TYR A 65 6.77 -3.88 -18.50
CA TYR A 65 5.57 -4.56 -18.00
C TYR A 65 5.47 -5.96 -18.65
N ASN A 66 5.45 -7.01 -17.82
CA ASN A 66 5.50 -8.40 -18.25
C ASN A 66 4.12 -9.06 -18.44
N ASN A 67 3.05 -8.27 -18.56
CA ASN A 67 1.66 -8.72 -18.66
C ASN A 67 1.10 -9.44 -17.40
N ASP A 68 1.87 -9.54 -16.32
CA ASP A 68 1.37 -9.97 -15.01
C ASP A 68 1.27 -8.77 -14.06
N PRO A 69 0.06 -8.24 -13.82
CA PRO A 69 -0.14 -7.09 -12.96
C PRO A 69 0.17 -7.39 -11.49
N TYR A 70 -0.03 -8.62 -11.05
CA TYR A 70 0.25 -9.02 -9.67
C TYR A 70 1.74 -9.07 -9.41
N GLU A 71 2.49 -9.72 -10.29
CA GLU A 71 3.95 -9.79 -10.19
C GLU A 71 4.56 -8.40 -10.26
N THR A 72 4.12 -7.59 -11.22
CA THR A 72 4.57 -6.20 -11.37
C THR A 72 4.32 -5.39 -10.10
N LEU A 73 3.12 -5.50 -9.52
CA LEU A 73 2.77 -4.79 -8.29
C LEU A 73 3.61 -5.25 -7.09
N VAL A 74 3.76 -6.56 -6.89
CA VAL A 74 4.43 -7.12 -5.70
C VAL A 74 5.93 -6.92 -5.76
N SER A 75 6.55 -7.13 -6.93
CA SER A 75 8.01 -7.14 -7.07
C SER A 75 8.60 -5.75 -7.35
N PHE A 76 7.89 -4.88 -8.07
CA PHE A 76 8.46 -3.63 -8.56
C PHE A 76 7.83 -2.37 -8.02
N ALA A 77 6.52 -2.37 -7.67
CA ALA A 77 5.86 -1.15 -7.21
C ALA A 77 6.45 -0.61 -5.90
N GLN A 78 6.54 0.70 -5.83
CA GLN A 78 6.99 1.49 -4.68
C GLN A 78 5.91 2.51 -4.32
N PRO A 79 5.92 3.11 -3.12
CA PRO A 79 4.94 4.13 -2.73
C PRO A 79 4.84 5.30 -3.71
N ARG A 80 5.92 5.67 -4.38
CA ARG A 80 5.95 6.73 -5.41
C ARG A 80 5.14 6.41 -6.66
N ASN A 81 4.93 5.11 -6.96
CA ASN A 81 4.14 4.69 -8.11
C ASN A 81 2.63 4.77 -7.85
N VAL A 82 2.20 4.96 -6.59
CA VAL A 82 0.80 5.17 -6.26
C VAL A 82 0.41 6.57 -6.69
N ASP A 83 -0.37 6.67 -7.76
CA ASP A 83 -0.85 7.93 -8.33
C ASP A 83 -2.05 8.48 -7.57
N THR A 84 -3.09 7.67 -7.41
CA THR A 84 -4.34 8.07 -6.78
C THR A 84 -4.68 7.13 -5.63
N VAL A 85 -5.13 7.70 -4.53
CA VAL A 85 -5.68 6.97 -3.38
C VAL A 85 -7.09 7.49 -3.14
N MET A 86 -8.05 6.57 -3.12
CA MET A 86 -9.45 6.83 -2.83
C MET A 86 -9.87 5.98 -1.62
N VAL A 87 -10.57 6.58 -0.68
CA VAL A 87 -11.14 5.92 0.50
C VAL A 87 -12.59 6.35 0.62
N ASP A 88 -13.49 5.39 0.63
CA ASP A 88 -14.94 5.60 0.69
C ASP A 88 -15.43 6.62 -0.38
N GLY A 89 -14.87 6.51 -1.59
CA GLY A 89 -15.14 7.40 -2.71
C GLY A 89 -14.48 8.78 -2.66
N ARG A 90 -13.77 9.12 -1.57
CA ARG A 90 -13.04 10.39 -1.44
C ARG A 90 -11.62 10.23 -1.95
N ILE A 91 -11.22 11.10 -2.85
CA ILE A 91 -9.85 11.14 -3.33
C ILE A 91 -8.98 11.85 -2.29
N LEU A 92 -8.07 11.11 -1.67
CA LEU A 92 -7.14 11.63 -0.66
C LEU A 92 -5.78 11.99 -1.26
N ARG A 93 -5.42 11.37 -2.39
CA ARG A 93 -4.20 11.64 -3.14
C ARG A 93 -4.50 11.55 -4.63
N ARG A 94 -3.93 12.46 -5.44
CA ARG A 94 -4.04 12.44 -6.90
C ARG A 94 -2.75 12.98 -7.51
N GLY A 95 -2.24 12.33 -8.55
CA GLY A 95 -0.99 12.71 -9.19
C GLY A 95 0.21 12.68 -8.26
N GLY A 96 0.14 11.88 -7.19
CA GLY A 96 1.19 11.84 -6.18
C GLY A 96 1.07 12.89 -5.06
N GLU A 97 0.12 13.83 -5.15
CA GLU A 97 -0.06 14.91 -4.18
C GLU A 97 -1.30 14.70 -3.29
N PHE A 98 -1.23 15.09 -2.04
CA PHE A 98 -2.37 15.04 -1.13
C PHE A 98 -3.40 16.12 -1.48
N THR A 99 -4.69 15.76 -1.47
CA THR A 99 -5.77 16.68 -1.88
C THR A 99 -6.28 17.57 -0.76
N ALA A 100 -6.13 17.16 0.50
CA ALA A 100 -6.66 17.88 1.66
C ALA A 100 -5.69 17.97 2.83
N LEU A 101 -4.43 17.56 2.64
CA LEU A 101 -3.42 17.52 3.69
C LEU A 101 -2.16 18.25 3.26
N ASN A 102 -1.71 19.21 4.07
CA ASN A 102 -0.38 19.78 3.91
C ASN A 102 0.64 18.87 4.60
N HIS A 103 1.29 17.98 3.84
CA HIS A 103 2.24 17.01 4.38
C HIS A 103 3.48 17.69 5.00
N VAL A 104 3.91 18.84 4.50
CA VAL A 104 5.05 19.59 5.06
C VAL A 104 4.72 20.06 6.48
N GLU A 105 3.53 20.62 6.68
CA GLU A 105 3.07 21.04 8.00
C GLU A 105 2.89 19.87 8.97
N VAL A 106 2.39 18.73 8.49
CA VAL A 106 2.26 17.51 9.31
C VAL A 106 3.64 17.01 9.77
N VAL A 107 4.63 16.95 8.88
CA VAL A 107 5.99 16.53 9.22
C VAL A 107 6.62 17.49 10.24
N LYS A 108 6.45 18.81 10.04
CA LYS A 108 6.93 19.83 10.98
C LYS A 108 6.33 19.62 12.39
N ARG A 109 5.01 19.52 12.49
CA ARG A 109 4.31 19.30 13.77
C ARG A 109 4.70 17.98 14.43
N ALA A 110 4.92 16.93 13.66
CA ALA A 110 5.40 15.65 14.18
C ALA A 110 6.79 15.78 14.79
N ALA A 111 7.71 16.49 14.12
CA ALA A 111 9.05 16.77 14.66
C ALA A 111 9.01 17.61 15.95
N GLU A 112 8.20 18.66 15.99
CA GLU A 112 8.01 19.50 17.18
C GLU A 112 7.44 18.67 18.35
N SER A 113 6.46 17.81 18.08
CA SER A 113 5.84 16.93 19.09
C SER A 113 6.85 15.91 19.63
N ALA A 114 7.66 15.31 18.75
CA ALA A 114 8.72 14.39 19.15
C ALA A 114 9.78 15.08 20.02
N ALA A 115 10.24 16.28 19.65
CA ALA A 115 11.20 17.05 20.42
C ALA A 115 10.66 17.40 21.82
N ALA A 116 9.40 17.82 21.91
CA ALA A 116 8.75 18.11 23.18
C ALA A 116 8.63 16.86 24.07
N LEU A 117 8.36 15.70 23.48
CA LEU A 117 8.31 14.42 24.19
C LEU A 117 9.68 14.05 24.78
N LEU A 118 10.76 14.13 23.96
CA LEU A 118 12.12 13.84 24.39
C LEU A 118 12.56 14.76 25.53
N THR A 119 12.25 16.05 25.42
CA THR A 119 12.54 17.03 26.48
C THR A 119 11.84 16.67 27.80
N ARG A 120 10.55 16.31 27.74
CA ARG A 120 9.79 15.89 28.95
C ARG A 120 10.30 14.58 29.53
N ALA A 121 10.78 13.67 28.69
CA ALA A 121 11.35 12.39 29.12
C ALA A 121 12.80 12.51 29.66
N GLY A 122 13.42 13.68 29.58
CA GLY A 122 14.82 13.88 29.97
C GLY A 122 15.82 13.17 29.05
N TRP A 123 15.41 12.79 27.87
CA TRP A 123 16.27 12.17 26.86
C TRP A 123 17.06 13.26 26.11
N LYS A 124 18.38 13.08 26.09
CA LYS A 124 19.32 13.92 25.33
C LYS A 124 19.75 13.20 24.06
#